data_5d17507117d2d20402dbaacff975512e
#
_entry.id   5d17507117d2d20402dbaacff975512e
#
_cell.length_a   1.000
_cell.length_b   1.000
_cell.length_c   1.000
_cell.angle_alpha   90.00
_cell.angle_beta   90.00
_cell.angle_gamma   90.00
#
_symmetry.space_group_name_H-M   'P 1'
#
loop_
_entity.id
_entity.type
_entity.pdbx_description
1 polymer ?
#
loop_
_entity_poly.entity_id
_entity_poly.type
_entity_poly.pdbx_seq_one_letter_code
_entity_poly.pdbx_strand_id
1 'polypeptide(L)'
;MKNRYSLLLVLALVASAFLWNTCFESPLIPKQLEAKVPSQGNSRQPHSAMFSHSTLHEGSKHLAKIAKLATPSVVHIQCERQTPRGAVEETGSGVIVRGEGAPGLYIVTNRHVVRDSNGQSISIQLHDGRMIHPQRKWEDKDTDLAILKINVTDLAPADWGDSDKLDIGHMVLAMGSPFGLSESVTLGIISAKGRRSLQLGSGSEVLNQNFLQTDAAINPGNSGGPLIDLEGKIIGINTAIASNSGGNDGIGFSIPSKLVRHVFNQLVKYGQVYRAYLGVQLDPEFSVATAGRLKLDRVRGARVVKVISNTPASRSNLKYDDVILSFGGIDVLDQNHLINLVSLTPIDNRVSVVLLRSGRKVNVMVELANREILDELEKKQKESQQSSRRFRTPAEPMSFQRVKHSQDQDALSGLQLYAMNTELADQLGFEKSQSGLLVMNVDQQSSLHGVVGLYDVIEEVAGTPVHNLSELRQVLSENQTRNNLVIKVSNGKQGKPHHQLVIWQRKQ
;
A
#
# COMPACT_ATOMS: atom_id res chain seq x y z
N MET A 1 -6.06 -15.23 64.76
CA MET A 1 -7.01 -15.77 63.76
C MET A 1 -6.37 -16.21 62.42
N LYS A 2 -5.03 -16.24 62.31
CA LYS A 2 -4.34 -16.64 61.04
C LYS A 2 -4.07 -18.14 60.83
N ASN A 3 -4.19 -18.98 61.87
CA ASN A 3 -3.81 -20.38 61.78
C ASN A 3 -4.97 -21.39 61.48
N ARG A 4 -6.22 -20.93 61.37
CA ARG A 4 -7.36 -21.82 61.06
C ARG A 4 -7.60 -22.05 59.58
N TYR A 5 -7.18 -21.10 58.72
CA TYR A 5 -7.39 -21.21 57.27
C TYR A 5 -6.29 -22.04 56.57
N SER A 6 -5.08 -22.11 57.13
CA SER A 6 -4.03 -22.99 56.58
C SER A 6 -4.35 -24.49 56.75
N LEU A 7 -5.04 -24.86 57.82
CA LEU A 7 -5.38 -26.28 58.08
C LEU A 7 -6.55 -26.76 57.18
N LEU A 8 -7.47 -25.85 56.85
CA LEU A 8 -8.59 -26.15 55.94
C LEU A 8 -8.13 -26.26 54.48
N LEU A 9 -7.10 -25.50 54.07
CA LEU A 9 -6.55 -25.55 52.70
C LEU A 9 -5.74 -26.86 52.49
N VAL A 10 -5.02 -27.31 53.47
CA VAL A 10 -4.27 -28.59 53.42
C VAL A 10 -5.24 -29.78 53.41
N LEU A 11 -6.32 -29.73 54.21
CA LEU A 11 -7.34 -30.79 54.20
C LEU A 11 -8.12 -30.85 52.87
N ALA A 12 -8.39 -29.72 52.21
CA ALA A 12 -9.01 -29.69 50.89
C ALA A 12 -8.11 -30.26 49.79
N LEU A 13 -6.81 -30.00 49.83
CA LEU A 13 -5.83 -30.54 48.89
C LEU A 13 -5.61 -32.05 49.07
N VAL A 14 -5.64 -32.57 50.29
CA VAL A 14 -5.52 -34.00 50.58
C VAL A 14 -6.82 -34.75 50.19
N ALA A 15 -8.01 -34.13 50.38
CA ALA A 15 -9.28 -34.70 49.95
C ALA A 15 -9.41 -34.75 48.42
N SER A 16 -8.90 -33.74 47.71
CA SER A 16 -8.90 -33.72 46.22
C SER A 16 -7.95 -34.78 45.64
N ALA A 17 -6.78 -35.01 46.26
CA ALA A 17 -5.87 -36.07 45.84
C ALA A 17 -6.42 -37.47 46.11
N PHE A 18 -7.22 -37.64 47.17
CA PHE A 18 -7.87 -38.94 47.48
C PHE A 18 -9.08 -39.23 46.52
N LEU A 19 -9.84 -38.23 46.15
CA LEU A 19 -10.90 -38.35 45.16
C LEU A 19 -10.40 -38.61 43.75
N TRP A 20 -9.20 -38.11 43.37
CA TRP A 20 -8.60 -38.41 42.08
C TRP A 20 -8.11 -39.85 41.97
N ASN A 21 -7.67 -40.45 43.07
CA ASN A 21 -7.16 -41.82 43.05
C ASN A 21 -8.26 -42.90 43.11
N THR A 22 -9.49 -42.56 43.47
CA THR A 22 -10.63 -43.48 43.49
C THR A 22 -11.50 -43.47 42.24
N CYS A 23 -11.32 -42.46 41.34
CA CYS A 23 -12.06 -42.36 40.07
C CYS A 23 -11.35 -42.97 38.85
N PHE A 24 -10.13 -43.45 39.01
CA PHE A 24 -9.40 -44.14 37.94
C PHE A 24 -9.12 -45.61 38.28
N GLU A 25 -10.16 -46.34 38.66
CA GLU A 25 -10.13 -47.81 38.53
C GLU A 25 -10.51 -48.19 37.10
N SER A 26 -9.62 -48.90 36.48
CA SER A 26 -9.51 -49.29 35.10
C SER A 26 -10.76 -49.94 34.51
N PRO A 27 -11.16 -49.64 33.28
CA PRO A 27 -12.10 -50.49 32.57
C PRO A 27 -11.46 -51.84 32.26
N LEU A 28 -12.16 -52.89 32.60
CA LEU A 28 -11.91 -54.29 32.30
C LEU A 28 -11.33 -54.48 30.89
N ILE A 29 -10.08 -54.95 30.84
CA ILE A 29 -9.48 -55.46 29.61
C ILE A 29 -10.24 -56.74 29.23
N PRO A 30 -10.94 -56.82 28.09
CA PRO A 30 -11.51 -58.07 27.64
C PRO A 30 -10.38 -59.05 27.30
N LYS A 31 -10.46 -60.28 27.83
CA LYS A 31 -9.56 -61.36 27.51
C LYS A 31 -9.25 -61.40 26.02
N GLN A 32 -7.97 -61.36 25.69
CA GLN A 32 -7.47 -61.59 24.33
C GLN A 32 -8.01 -62.91 23.80
N LEU A 33 -8.84 -62.82 22.78
CA LEU A 33 -9.06 -63.94 21.85
C LEU A 33 -7.74 -64.13 21.10
N GLU A 34 -7.03 -65.24 21.40
CA GLU A 34 -5.88 -65.67 20.61
C GLU A 34 -6.41 -66.06 19.20
N ALA A 35 -6.35 -65.09 18.29
CA ALA A 35 -6.47 -65.36 16.90
C ALA A 35 -5.16 -66.03 16.43
N LYS A 36 -5.20 -67.32 16.13
CA LYS A 36 -4.15 -68.02 15.42
C LYS A 36 -3.86 -67.26 14.11
N VAL A 37 -2.75 -66.54 14.07
CA VAL A 37 -2.21 -65.94 12.86
C VAL A 37 -1.65 -67.07 12.03
N PRO A 38 -2.11 -67.27 10.80
CA PRO A 38 -1.43 -68.20 9.86
C PRO A 38 -0.04 -67.63 9.59
N SER A 39 0.98 -68.41 9.81
CA SER A 39 2.36 -68.10 9.41
C SER A 39 2.47 -68.13 7.88
N GLN A 40 2.07 -67.04 7.24
CA GLN A 40 2.51 -66.78 5.86
C GLN A 40 3.82 -65.97 5.96
N GLY A 41 4.88 -66.59 5.49
CA GLY A 41 6.17 -65.91 5.28
C GLY A 41 6.01 -64.78 4.28
N ASN A 42 5.71 -63.60 4.79
CA ASN A 42 5.83 -62.35 4.04
C ASN A 42 7.17 -61.68 4.42
N SER A 43 8.07 -61.70 3.50
CA SER A 43 9.17 -60.77 3.47
C SER A 43 8.60 -59.36 3.63
N ARG A 44 8.71 -58.79 4.85
CA ARG A 44 8.39 -57.36 5.11
C ARG A 44 9.29 -56.55 4.19
N GLN A 45 8.81 -56.15 3.02
CA GLN A 45 9.40 -55.03 2.32
C GLN A 45 9.35 -53.85 3.27
N PRO A 46 10.47 -53.13 3.46
CA PRO A 46 10.50 -51.97 4.33
C PRO A 46 9.47 -50.97 3.83
N HIS A 47 8.62 -50.43 4.72
CA HIS A 47 7.59 -49.44 4.38
C HIS A 47 8.15 -48.27 3.55
N SER A 48 9.43 -47.98 3.61
CA SER A 48 10.13 -47.00 2.79
C SER A 48 10.11 -47.28 1.30
N ALA A 49 10.02 -48.58 0.86
CA ALA A 49 9.98 -48.93 -0.56
C ALA A 49 8.63 -48.67 -1.22
N MET A 50 7.55 -48.66 -0.42
CA MET A 50 6.19 -48.45 -0.95
C MET A 50 5.89 -46.98 -1.28
N PHE A 51 6.60 -46.03 -0.70
CA PHE A 51 6.45 -44.60 -0.93
C PHE A 51 7.55 -43.98 -1.80
N SER A 52 8.61 -44.72 -2.12
CA SER A 52 9.80 -44.24 -2.83
C SER A 52 9.52 -43.80 -4.27
N HIS A 53 8.42 -44.22 -4.88
CA HIS A 53 8.01 -43.88 -6.25
C HIS A 53 6.67 -43.13 -6.31
N SER A 54 6.19 -42.55 -5.22
CA SER A 54 4.99 -41.74 -5.28
C SER A 54 5.28 -40.39 -5.98
N THR A 55 4.31 -39.92 -6.78
CA THR A 55 4.40 -38.62 -7.46
C THR A 55 4.70 -37.47 -6.48
N LEU A 56 4.18 -37.55 -5.24
CA LEU A 56 4.47 -36.60 -4.17
C LEU A 56 5.93 -36.63 -3.72
N HIS A 57 6.55 -37.82 -3.64
CA HIS A 57 7.97 -37.95 -3.28
C HIS A 57 8.88 -37.35 -4.35
N GLU A 58 8.59 -37.59 -5.62
CA GLU A 58 9.33 -36.99 -6.73
C GLU A 58 9.11 -35.47 -6.78
N GLY A 59 7.89 -34.99 -6.53
CA GLY A 59 7.59 -33.57 -6.40
C GLY A 59 8.38 -32.89 -5.27
N SER A 60 8.48 -33.55 -4.09
CA SER A 60 9.28 -33.05 -2.96
C SER A 60 10.77 -32.98 -3.29
N LYS A 61 11.32 -33.98 -3.99
CA LYS A 61 12.72 -33.95 -4.46
C LYS A 61 12.95 -32.80 -5.44
N HIS A 62 11.98 -32.57 -6.33
CA HIS A 62 12.05 -31.49 -7.29
C HIS A 62 12.10 -30.13 -6.60
N LEU A 63 11.20 -29.86 -5.65
CA LEU A 63 11.20 -28.63 -4.83
C LEU A 63 12.53 -28.42 -4.11
N ALA A 64 13.05 -29.46 -3.46
CA ALA A 64 14.35 -29.42 -2.78
C ALA A 64 15.51 -29.11 -3.76
N LYS A 65 15.46 -29.64 -4.97
CA LYS A 65 16.45 -29.35 -6.02
C LYS A 65 16.39 -27.89 -6.47
N ILE A 66 15.18 -27.36 -6.70
CA ILE A 66 14.98 -25.95 -7.08
C ILE A 66 15.52 -25.05 -5.97
N ALA A 67 15.13 -25.27 -4.72
CA ALA A 67 15.61 -24.53 -3.57
C ALA A 67 17.16 -24.52 -3.52
N LYS A 68 17.79 -25.69 -3.63
CA LYS A 68 19.25 -25.84 -3.62
C LYS A 68 19.94 -25.08 -4.77
N LEU A 69 19.33 -25.02 -5.95
CA LEU A 69 19.87 -24.30 -7.11
C LEU A 69 19.74 -22.79 -6.97
N ALA A 70 18.65 -22.32 -6.36
CA ALA A 70 18.38 -20.89 -6.21
C ALA A 70 19.09 -20.27 -4.99
N THR A 71 19.32 -21.04 -3.93
CA THR A 71 19.95 -20.60 -2.68
C THR A 71 21.26 -19.80 -2.87
N PRO A 72 22.21 -20.18 -3.73
CA PRO A 72 23.46 -19.43 -3.91
C PRO A 72 23.26 -18.00 -4.46
N SER A 73 22.10 -17.70 -5.02
CA SER A 73 21.76 -16.35 -5.51
C SER A 73 21.08 -15.48 -4.45
N VAL A 74 20.65 -16.02 -3.32
CA VAL A 74 20.00 -15.27 -2.22
C VAL A 74 21.08 -14.77 -1.26
N VAL A 75 20.93 -13.52 -0.83
CA VAL A 75 21.88 -12.89 0.10
C VAL A 75 21.14 -12.31 1.30
N HIS A 76 21.83 -12.27 2.43
CA HIS A 76 21.40 -11.51 3.61
C HIS A 76 21.89 -10.08 3.49
N ILE A 77 21.05 -9.11 3.83
CA ILE A 77 21.39 -7.69 3.85
C ILE A 77 21.14 -7.15 5.24
N GLN A 78 22.15 -6.55 5.81
CA GLN A 78 22.13 -5.85 7.08
C GLN A 78 22.51 -4.40 6.84
N CYS A 79 21.72 -3.48 7.36
CA CYS A 79 21.91 -2.06 7.15
C CYS A 79 21.81 -1.31 8.48
N GLU A 80 22.86 -0.57 8.82
CA GLU A 80 22.85 0.31 9.98
C GLU A 80 22.44 1.72 9.55
N ARG A 81 21.39 2.25 10.19
CA ARG A 81 20.85 3.56 9.95
C ARG A 81 20.91 4.42 11.20
N GLN A 82 21.46 5.62 11.10
CA GLN A 82 21.45 6.60 12.18
C GLN A 82 20.10 7.32 12.20
N THR A 83 19.44 7.33 13.35
CA THR A 83 18.21 8.06 13.60
C THR A 83 18.41 9.06 14.74
N PRO A 84 17.54 10.07 14.89
CA PRO A 84 17.59 10.98 16.03
C PRO A 84 17.48 10.27 17.40
N ARG A 85 17.00 9.01 17.42
CA ARG A 85 16.86 8.17 18.62
C ARG A 85 17.99 7.16 18.82
N GLY A 86 19.01 7.16 17.94
CA GLY A 86 20.15 6.25 17.94
C GLY A 86 20.25 5.41 16.67
N ALA A 87 21.26 4.52 16.62
CA ALA A 87 21.44 3.58 15.53
C ALA A 87 20.32 2.54 15.53
N VAL A 88 19.73 2.30 14.36
CA VAL A 88 18.73 1.26 14.12
C VAL A 88 19.27 0.33 13.06
N GLU A 89 19.21 -0.95 13.33
CA GLU A 89 19.60 -2.01 12.42
C GLU A 89 18.36 -2.50 11.66
N GLU A 90 18.41 -2.44 10.33
CA GLU A 90 17.40 -3.02 9.43
C GLU A 90 18.01 -4.26 8.78
N THR A 91 17.24 -5.33 8.72
CA THR A 91 17.68 -6.59 8.09
C THR A 91 16.69 -7.01 7.01
N GLY A 92 17.22 -7.64 5.97
CA GLY A 92 16.43 -8.17 4.88
C GLY A 92 17.22 -9.11 4.00
N SER A 93 16.69 -9.40 2.85
CA SER A 93 17.29 -10.27 1.85
C SER A 93 17.49 -9.54 0.53
N GLY A 94 18.23 -10.15 -0.35
CA GLY A 94 18.38 -9.73 -1.74
C GLY A 94 18.58 -10.92 -2.66
N VAL A 95 18.52 -10.67 -3.96
CA VAL A 95 18.80 -11.68 -4.97
C VAL A 95 19.82 -11.18 -5.98
N ILE A 96 20.85 -11.99 -6.25
CA ILE A 96 21.89 -11.70 -7.22
C ILE A 96 21.33 -11.93 -8.63
N VAL A 97 21.48 -10.91 -9.47
CA VAL A 97 21.05 -10.96 -10.88
C VAL A 97 22.15 -10.44 -11.80
N ARG A 98 22.07 -10.82 -13.07
CA ARG A 98 22.93 -10.26 -14.12
C ARG A 98 22.29 -9.01 -14.72
N GLY A 99 23.10 -8.00 -14.99
CA GLY A 99 22.65 -6.79 -15.67
C GLY A 99 22.28 -7.07 -17.13
N GLU A 100 21.07 -6.70 -17.53
CA GLU A 100 20.65 -6.70 -18.93
C GLU A 100 21.18 -5.41 -19.60
N GLY A 101 22.14 -5.57 -20.50
CA GLY A 101 22.77 -4.40 -21.19
C GLY A 101 23.75 -3.59 -20.35
N ALA A 102 24.05 -4.02 -19.13
CA ALA A 102 25.07 -3.42 -18.26
C ALA A 102 25.96 -4.54 -17.68
N PRO A 103 27.30 -4.40 -17.76
CA PRO A 103 28.20 -5.46 -17.28
C PRO A 103 28.21 -5.56 -15.76
N GLY A 104 28.33 -6.80 -15.26
CA GLY A 104 28.51 -7.10 -13.84
C GLY A 104 27.32 -7.76 -13.18
N LEU A 105 27.45 -7.96 -11.88
CA LEU A 105 26.43 -8.53 -11.03
C LEU A 105 25.81 -7.42 -10.15
N TYR A 106 24.56 -7.61 -9.88
CA TYR A 106 23.76 -6.69 -9.09
C TYR A 106 22.93 -7.49 -8.09
N ILE A 107 22.58 -6.85 -7.00
CA ILE A 107 21.61 -7.38 -6.04
C ILE A 107 20.36 -6.53 -6.13
N VAL A 108 19.22 -7.18 -6.28
CA VAL A 108 17.90 -6.56 -6.16
C VAL A 108 17.39 -6.82 -4.75
N THR A 109 16.87 -5.77 -4.11
CA THR A 109 16.26 -5.82 -2.78
C THR A 109 15.16 -4.77 -2.66
N ASN A 110 14.50 -4.68 -1.50
CA ASN A 110 13.58 -3.59 -1.24
C ASN A 110 14.31 -2.31 -0.81
N ARG A 111 13.74 -1.17 -1.16
CA ARG A 111 14.25 0.13 -0.75
C ARG A 111 14.21 0.29 0.78
N HIS A 112 13.11 -0.14 1.44
CA HIS A 112 12.97 0.00 2.89
C HIS A 112 14.07 -0.71 3.66
N VAL A 113 14.68 -1.79 3.11
CA VAL A 113 15.82 -2.50 3.74
C VAL A 113 17.09 -1.64 3.76
N VAL A 114 17.30 -0.81 2.72
CA VAL A 114 18.57 -0.07 2.52
C VAL A 114 18.42 1.46 2.50
N ARG A 115 17.21 1.96 2.74
CA ARG A 115 16.95 3.42 2.73
C ARG A 115 17.77 4.15 3.80
N ASP A 116 18.05 5.40 3.51
CA ASP A 116 18.75 6.33 4.41
C ASP A 116 20.13 5.84 4.87
N SER A 117 20.75 4.91 4.11
CA SER A 117 22.08 4.36 4.35
C SER A 117 23.05 4.75 3.23
N ASN A 118 24.33 4.79 3.54
CA ASN A 118 25.40 4.84 2.54
C ASN A 118 25.89 3.42 2.19
N GLY A 119 26.68 3.28 1.10
CA GLY A 119 27.14 1.97 0.67
C GLY A 119 27.98 1.21 1.71
N GLN A 120 28.69 1.92 2.59
CA GLN A 120 29.53 1.30 3.63
C GLN A 120 28.72 0.82 4.83
N SER A 121 27.56 1.43 5.07
CA SER A 121 26.62 1.00 6.12
C SER A 121 25.78 -0.21 5.72
N ILE A 122 25.91 -0.69 4.48
CA ILE A 122 25.21 -1.88 3.99
C ILE A 122 26.20 -3.03 3.96
N SER A 123 25.96 -4.02 4.80
CA SER A 123 26.70 -5.30 4.82
C SER A 123 25.88 -6.37 4.12
N ILE A 124 26.50 -7.09 3.22
CA ILE A 124 25.85 -8.15 2.42
C ILE A 124 26.60 -9.45 2.71
N GLN A 125 25.90 -10.40 3.28
CA GLN A 125 26.42 -11.75 3.48
C GLN A 125 25.98 -12.65 2.34
N LEU A 126 26.96 -13.23 1.66
CA LEU A 126 26.77 -14.20 0.60
C LEU A 126 26.51 -15.60 1.16
N HIS A 127 25.94 -16.49 0.36
CA HIS A 127 25.69 -17.89 0.73
C HIS A 127 26.94 -18.64 1.19
N ASP A 128 28.11 -18.31 0.66
CA ASP A 128 29.40 -18.91 1.05
C ASP A 128 30.03 -18.29 2.32
N GLY A 129 29.32 -17.38 2.99
CA GLY A 129 29.73 -16.70 4.22
C GLY A 129 30.59 -15.46 4.00
N ARG A 130 30.98 -15.11 2.78
CA ARG A 130 31.70 -13.87 2.49
C ARG A 130 30.84 -12.65 2.81
N MET A 131 31.48 -11.64 3.42
CA MET A 131 30.87 -10.33 3.65
C MET A 131 31.37 -9.33 2.61
N ILE A 132 30.46 -8.64 1.95
CA ILE A 132 30.79 -7.63 0.94
C ILE A 132 29.96 -6.35 1.15
N HIS A 133 30.41 -5.25 0.53
CA HIS A 133 29.68 -3.99 0.49
C HIS A 133 29.38 -3.62 -0.96
N PRO A 134 28.24 -2.94 -1.22
CA PRO A 134 27.92 -2.50 -2.57
C PRO A 134 28.86 -1.37 -3.02
N GLN A 135 29.26 -1.39 -4.30
CA GLN A 135 29.99 -0.29 -4.93
C GLN A 135 29.10 0.93 -5.18
N ARG A 136 27.83 0.68 -5.51
CA ARG A 136 26.85 1.70 -5.82
C ARG A 136 25.47 1.22 -5.45
N LYS A 137 24.62 2.16 -5.01
CA LYS A 137 23.22 1.96 -4.66
C LYS A 137 22.36 2.89 -5.50
N TRP A 138 21.23 2.38 -6.00
CA TRP A 138 20.13 3.14 -6.57
C TRP A 138 18.84 2.72 -5.90
N GLU A 139 17.93 3.64 -5.76
CA GLU A 139 16.64 3.43 -5.09
C GLU A 139 15.50 3.99 -5.91
N ASP A 140 14.36 3.31 -5.86
CA ASP A 140 13.08 3.80 -6.37
C ASP A 140 12.02 3.76 -5.26
N LYS A 141 11.61 4.94 -4.82
CA LYS A 141 10.63 5.09 -3.73
C LYS A 141 9.24 4.57 -4.13
N ASP A 142 8.83 4.82 -5.36
CA ASP A 142 7.47 4.58 -5.82
C ASP A 142 7.15 3.08 -5.97
N THR A 143 8.18 2.22 -6.11
CA THR A 143 8.02 0.75 -6.18
C THR A 143 8.62 0.02 -4.99
N ASP A 144 9.28 0.72 -4.06
CA ASP A 144 10.03 0.13 -2.94
C ASP A 144 11.16 -0.81 -3.38
N LEU A 145 11.86 -0.49 -4.47
CA LEU A 145 12.98 -1.27 -4.99
C LEU A 145 14.31 -0.55 -4.77
N ALA A 146 15.36 -1.34 -4.54
CA ALA A 146 16.75 -0.88 -4.55
C ALA A 146 17.63 -1.86 -5.33
N ILE A 147 18.62 -1.30 -6.01
CA ILE A 147 19.60 -2.05 -6.80
C ILE A 147 20.99 -1.72 -6.24
N LEU A 148 21.74 -2.77 -5.91
CA LEU A 148 23.09 -2.67 -5.38
C LEU A 148 24.05 -3.27 -6.39
N LYS A 149 25.03 -2.49 -6.88
CA LYS A 149 26.11 -3.02 -7.72
C LYS A 149 27.18 -3.64 -6.85
N ILE A 150 27.63 -4.86 -7.18
CA ILE A 150 28.69 -5.56 -6.49
C ILE A 150 29.91 -5.77 -7.38
N ASN A 151 31.09 -5.91 -6.75
CA ASN A 151 32.36 -6.16 -7.45
C ASN A 151 32.85 -7.59 -7.20
N VAL A 152 31.96 -8.55 -7.35
CA VAL A 152 32.25 -9.97 -7.23
C VAL A 152 31.73 -10.66 -8.48
N THR A 153 32.53 -11.51 -9.10
CA THR A 153 32.20 -12.08 -10.43
C THR A 153 31.97 -13.59 -10.40
N ASP A 154 32.39 -14.26 -9.33
CA ASP A 154 32.34 -15.71 -9.13
C ASP A 154 31.05 -16.20 -8.44
N LEU A 155 29.97 -15.44 -8.60
CA LEU A 155 28.67 -15.77 -8.03
C LEU A 155 27.68 -16.26 -9.09
N ALA A 156 26.76 -17.13 -8.68
CA ALA A 156 25.68 -17.64 -9.51
C ALA A 156 24.47 -16.66 -9.44
N PRO A 157 24.18 -15.89 -10.50
CA PRO A 157 22.99 -15.07 -10.56
C PRO A 157 21.76 -15.91 -10.81
N ALA A 158 20.60 -15.50 -10.28
CA ALA A 158 19.32 -16.09 -10.63
C ALA A 158 18.81 -15.55 -11.97
N ASP A 159 18.04 -16.37 -12.68
CA ASP A 159 17.41 -16.01 -13.95
C ASP A 159 16.04 -15.37 -13.72
N TRP A 160 15.67 -14.45 -14.63
CA TRP A 160 14.35 -13.83 -14.62
C TRP A 160 13.28 -14.71 -15.24
N GLY A 161 12.16 -14.88 -14.53
CA GLY A 161 10.92 -15.41 -15.05
C GLY A 161 9.97 -14.31 -15.52
N ASP A 162 8.84 -14.70 -16.09
CA ASP A 162 7.82 -13.81 -16.64
C ASP A 162 6.57 -13.83 -15.76
N SER A 163 6.41 -12.79 -14.94
CA SER A 163 5.26 -12.66 -14.04
C SER A 163 3.91 -12.49 -14.75
N ASP A 164 3.89 -12.12 -16.04
CA ASP A 164 2.63 -11.99 -16.78
C ASP A 164 2.06 -13.37 -17.13
N LYS A 165 2.91 -14.40 -17.29
CA LYS A 165 2.52 -15.78 -17.60
C LYS A 165 2.03 -16.59 -16.41
N LEU A 166 2.10 -16.02 -15.20
CA LEU A 166 1.60 -16.68 -14.02
C LEU A 166 0.08 -16.69 -14.01
N ASP A 167 -0.49 -17.81 -13.59
CA ASP A 167 -1.90 -17.94 -13.27
C ASP A 167 -2.09 -18.11 -11.76
N ILE A 168 -3.27 -17.74 -11.28
CA ILE A 168 -3.67 -17.99 -9.89
C ILE A 168 -3.68 -19.52 -9.68
N GLY A 169 -3.05 -19.98 -8.60
CA GLY A 169 -2.86 -21.40 -8.31
C GLY A 169 -1.48 -21.94 -8.69
N HIS A 170 -0.66 -21.23 -9.48
CA HIS A 170 0.73 -21.66 -9.75
C HIS A 170 1.52 -21.73 -8.44
N MET A 171 2.22 -22.85 -8.24
CA MET A 171 3.10 -23.05 -7.08
C MET A 171 4.34 -22.17 -7.18
N VAL A 172 4.76 -21.62 -6.04
CA VAL A 172 5.87 -20.71 -5.92
C VAL A 172 6.66 -20.95 -4.64
N LEU A 173 7.94 -20.58 -4.64
CA LEU A 173 8.79 -20.61 -3.45
C LEU A 173 9.20 -19.17 -3.10
N ALA A 174 8.89 -18.73 -1.89
CA ALA A 174 9.44 -17.50 -1.35
C ALA A 174 10.73 -17.81 -0.59
N MET A 175 11.80 -17.09 -0.93
CA MET A 175 13.13 -17.30 -0.35
C MET A 175 13.61 -16.05 0.35
N GLY A 176 14.45 -16.24 1.36
CA GLY A 176 15.15 -15.18 2.08
C GLY A 176 16.23 -15.73 2.97
N SER A 177 17.01 -14.86 3.56
CA SER A 177 18.07 -15.20 4.51
C SER A 177 17.86 -14.41 5.81
N PRO A 178 16.83 -14.73 6.61
CA PRO A 178 16.55 -14.04 7.84
C PRO A 178 17.69 -14.24 8.84
N PHE A 179 18.13 -13.16 9.47
CA PHE A 179 19.17 -13.15 10.54
C PHE A 179 20.55 -13.68 10.12
N GLY A 180 20.83 -13.88 8.82
CA GLY A 180 22.12 -14.40 8.34
C GLY A 180 22.48 -15.82 8.81
N LEU A 181 21.51 -16.55 9.41
CA LEU A 181 21.77 -17.86 10.04
C LEU A 181 21.56 -19.04 9.10
N SER A 182 20.60 -18.95 8.19
CA SER A 182 20.34 -19.95 7.14
C SER A 182 19.24 -19.43 6.21
N GLU A 183 19.31 -19.83 4.94
CA GLU A 183 18.30 -19.52 3.97
C GLU A 183 16.97 -20.16 4.37
N SER A 184 15.90 -19.38 4.24
CA SER A 184 14.55 -19.81 4.49
C SER A 184 13.83 -19.96 3.15
N VAL A 185 13.18 -21.10 2.96
CA VAL A 185 12.39 -21.40 1.75
C VAL A 185 10.99 -21.79 2.20
N THR A 186 9.98 -21.08 1.72
CA THR A 186 8.58 -21.38 2.00
C THR A 186 7.83 -21.63 0.71
N LEU A 187 6.96 -22.64 0.71
CA LEU A 187 6.15 -23.04 -0.43
C LEU A 187 4.74 -22.44 -0.30
N GLY A 188 4.21 -21.97 -1.40
CA GLY A 188 2.83 -21.51 -1.54
C GLY A 188 2.38 -21.46 -2.98
N ILE A 189 1.32 -20.70 -3.24
CA ILE A 189 0.78 -20.47 -4.58
C ILE A 189 0.61 -18.96 -4.85
N ILE A 190 0.42 -18.62 -6.10
CA ILE A 190 -0.11 -17.30 -6.47
C ILE A 190 -1.60 -17.27 -6.10
N SER A 191 -1.95 -16.56 -5.04
CA SER A 191 -3.32 -16.45 -4.53
C SER A 191 -4.13 -15.38 -5.26
N ALA A 192 -3.47 -14.31 -5.73
CA ALA A 192 -4.07 -13.27 -6.56
C ALA A 192 -3.01 -12.48 -7.33
N LYS A 193 -3.44 -11.77 -8.38
CA LYS A 193 -2.60 -10.86 -9.19
C LYS A 193 -3.17 -9.46 -9.17
N GLY A 194 -2.31 -8.47 -9.36
CA GLY A 194 -2.75 -7.09 -9.54
C GLY A 194 -3.31 -6.46 -8.26
N ARG A 195 -2.81 -6.84 -7.07
CA ARG A 195 -3.19 -6.19 -5.82
C ARG A 195 -2.66 -4.77 -5.77
N ARG A 196 -3.57 -3.84 -5.57
CA ARG A 196 -3.34 -2.38 -5.57
C ARG A 196 -4.07 -1.74 -4.40
N SER A 197 -3.72 -0.50 -4.09
CA SER A 197 -4.37 0.29 -3.01
C SER A 197 -4.23 -0.34 -1.62
N LEU A 198 -3.11 -1.04 -1.38
CA LEU A 198 -2.83 -1.64 -0.10
C LEU A 198 -2.20 -0.61 0.84
N GLN A 199 -2.70 -0.53 2.07
CA GLN A 199 -2.06 0.20 3.15
C GLN A 199 -1.03 -0.72 3.80
N LEU A 200 0.22 -0.65 3.34
CA LEU A 200 1.32 -1.49 3.80
C LEU A 200 2.11 -0.78 4.90
N GLY A 201 1.69 -0.93 6.15
CA GLY A 201 2.37 -0.39 7.32
C GLY A 201 2.34 1.14 7.46
N SER A 202 2.80 1.65 8.60
CA SER A 202 2.91 3.09 8.85
C SER A 202 4.11 3.69 8.11
N GLY A 203 3.87 4.40 7.02
CA GLY A 203 4.85 5.25 6.34
C GLY A 203 5.40 4.77 4.99
N SER A 204 4.91 3.67 4.41
CA SER A 204 5.28 3.23 3.07
C SER A 204 4.25 3.70 2.04
N GLU A 205 4.40 4.90 1.54
CA GLU A 205 3.65 5.37 0.35
C GLU A 205 4.25 4.80 -0.93
N VAL A 206 4.01 3.50 -1.17
CA VAL A 206 4.33 2.88 -2.46
C VAL A 206 3.24 3.26 -3.45
N LEU A 207 3.57 4.11 -4.43
CA LEU A 207 2.60 4.66 -5.38
C LEU A 207 2.27 3.68 -6.50
N ASN A 208 3.28 2.93 -6.99
CA ASN A 208 3.14 1.99 -8.09
C ASN A 208 2.94 0.56 -7.58
N GLN A 209 1.78 0.30 -6.98
CA GLN A 209 1.42 -1.01 -6.48
C GLN A 209 0.78 -1.88 -7.57
N ASN A 210 1.33 -3.06 -7.80
CA ASN A 210 0.76 -4.09 -8.68
C ASN A 210 1.19 -5.48 -8.21
N PHE A 211 0.96 -5.79 -6.93
CA PHE A 211 1.57 -6.95 -6.30
C PHE A 211 0.96 -8.29 -6.76
N LEU A 212 1.82 -9.31 -6.77
CA LEU A 212 1.43 -10.71 -6.66
C LEU A 212 1.12 -11.00 -5.20
N GLN A 213 -0.01 -11.66 -4.94
CA GLN A 213 -0.34 -12.16 -3.61
C GLN A 213 0.00 -13.65 -3.56
N THR A 214 0.60 -14.09 -2.45
CA THR A 214 0.93 -15.51 -2.19
C THR A 214 0.63 -15.86 -0.75
N ASP A 215 0.35 -17.13 -0.49
CA ASP A 215 0.24 -17.72 0.85
C ASP A 215 1.56 -18.37 1.31
N ALA A 216 2.60 -18.38 0.46
CA ALA A 216 3.96 -18.68 0.91
C ALA A 216 4.33 -17.75 2.07
N ALA A 217 4.84 -18.31 3.16
CA ALA A 217 5.11 -17.51 4.36
C ALA A 217 6.23 -16.49 4.12
N ILE A 218 5.86 -15.22 4.11
CA ILE A 218 6.78 -14.07 4.08
C ILE A 218 6.82 -13.50 5.49
N ASN A 219 7.99 -13.45 6.10
CA ASN A 219 8.22 -12.92 7.45
C ASN A 219 9.34 -11.86 7.40
N PRO A 220 9.49 -11.03 8.44
CA PRO A 220 10.64 -10.14 8.57
C PRO A 220 11.96 -10.89 8.30
N GLY A 221 12.79 -10.33 7.42
CA GLY A 221 14.00 -10.97 6.91
C GLY A 221 13.88 -11.56 5.51
N ASN A 222 12.67 -11.96 5.05
CA ASN A 222 12.47 -12.41 3.66
C ASN A 222 12.24 -11.23 2.69
N SER A 223 11.98 -10.02 3.20
CA SER A 223 11.81 -8.81 2.37
C SER A 223 13.06 -8.54 1.53
N GLY A 224 12.86 -8.30 0.23
CA GLY A 224 13.92 -8.14 -0.76
C GLY A 224 14.43 -9.44 -1.37
N GLY A 225 14.12 -10.60 -0.78
CA GLY A 225 14.40 -11.92 -1.35
C GLY A 225 13.48 -12.26 -2.53
N PRO A 226 13.84 -13.26 -3.35
CA PRO A 226 13.07 -13.62 -4.51
C PRO A 226 11.82 -14.46 -4.18
N LEU A 227 10.75 -14.26 -4.95
CA LEU A 227 9.71 -15.24 -5.20
C LEU A 227 10.05 -15.94 -6.51
N ILE A 228 10.17 -17.27 -6.50
CA ILE A 228 10.57 -18.06 -7.69
C ILE A 228 9.47 -19.05 -8.08
N ASP A 229 9.44 -19.39 -9.36
CA ASP A 229 8.61 -20.47 -9.91
C ASP A 229 9.26 -21.86 -9.75
N LEU A 230 8.58 -22.90 -10.26
CA LEU A 230 9.08 -24.26 -10.22
C LEU A 230 10.20 -24.55 -11.27
N GLU A 231 10.59 -23.56 -12.05
CA GLU A 231 11.79 -23.59 -12.91
C GLU A 231 13.01 -22.91 -12.21
N GLY A 232 12.81 -22.35 -11.01
CA GLY A 232 13.83 -21.61 -10.25
C GLY A 232 14.04 -20.17 -10.73
N LYS A 233 13.13 -19.64 -11.55
CA LYS A 233 13.22 -18.28 -12.10
C LYS A 233 12.53 -17.25 -11.19
N ILE A 234 13.09 -16.07 -11.11
CA ILE A 234 12.53 -14.95 -10.32
C ILE A 234 11.24 -14.45 -10.97
N ILE A 235 10.11 -14.64 -10.32
CA ILE A 235 8.80 -14.12 -10.73
C ILE A 235 8.35 -12.91 -9.91
N GLY A 236 9.04 -12.62 -8.81
CA GLY A 236 8.79 -11.43 -7.98
C GLY A 236 9.86 -11.20 -6.93
N ILE A 237 9.76 -10.08 -6.22
CA ILE A 237 10.57 -9.71 -5.05
C ILE A 237 9.63 -9.59 -3.86
N ASN A 238 9.85 -10.37 -2.82
CA ASN A 238 9.06 -10.34 -1.59
C ASN A 238 9.18 -8.96 -0.93
N THR A 239 8.07 -8.35 -0.52
CA THR A 239 8.14 -6.97 -0.02
C THR A 239 7.33 -6.71 1.24
N ALA A 240 6.12 -7.27 1.36
CA ALA A 240 5.21 -6.93 2.44
C ALA A 240 4.29 -8.08 2.81
N ILE A 241 3.67 -7.97 3.98
CA ILE A 241 2.57 -8.82 4.44
C ILE A 241 1.38 -7.96 4.81
N ALA A 242 0.16 -8.49 4.65
CA ALA A 242 -1.01 -7.97 5.35
C ALA A 242 -1.14 -8.76 6.64
N SER A 243 -0.95 -8.11 7.77
CA SER A 243 -0.98 -8.75 9.08
C SER A 243 -1.52 -7.80 10.15
N ASN A 244 -2.34 -8.33 11.02
CA ASN A 244 -2.80 -7.65 12.23
C ASN A 244 -1.91 -7.99 13.45
N SER A 245 -1.16 -9.09 13.37
CA SER A 245 -0.32 -9.60 14.45
C SER A 245 1.16 -9.20 14.32
N GLY A 246 1.57 -8.69 13.15
CA GLY A 246 2.97 -8.41 12.79
C GLY A 246 3.72 -9.62 12.22
N GLY A 247 3.12 -10.83 12.24
CA GLY A 247 3.62 -12.04 11.58
C GLY A 247 2.83 -12.35 10.30
N ASN A 248 3.17 -13.46 9.62
CA ASN A 248 2.47 -13.89 8.41
C ASN A 248 1.12 -14.52 8.76
N ASP A 249 0.02 -13.90 8.33
CA ASP A 249 -1.35 -14.41 8.46
C ASP A 249 -1.81 -15.13 7.16
N GLY A 250 -0.89 -15.63 6.33
CA GLY A 250 -1.19 -16.30 5.04
C GLY A 250 -1.39 -15.34 3.88
N ILE A 251 -1.03 -14.06 4.04
CA ILE A 251 -1.17 -13.03 2.99
C ILE A 251 0.16 -12.31 2.81
N GLY A 252 0.95 -12.78 1.86
CA GLY A 252 2.20 -12.14 1.45
C GLY A 252 2.07 -11.45 0.10
N PHE A 253 2.91 -10.43 -0.13
CA PHE A 253 2.96 -9.65 -1.35
C PHE A 253 4.36 -9.61 -1.92
N SER A 254 4.45 -9.74 -3.25
CA SER A 254 5.70 -9.63 -4.00
C SER A 254 5.54 -8.70 -5.19
N ILE A 255 6.57 -7.90 -5.47
CA ILE A 255 6.65 -7.01 -6.63
C ILE A 255 6.90 -7.88 -7.87
N PRO A 256 6.06 -7.84 -8.92
CA PRO A 256 6.19 -8.71 -10.09
C PRO A 256 7.52 -8.51 -10.83
N SER A 257 8.13 -9.59 -11.32
CA SER A 257 9.42 -9.55 -12.03
C SER A 257 9.43 -8.60 -13.22
N LYS A 258 8.34 -8.47 -13.96
CA LYS A 258 8.22 -7.50 -15.06
C LYS A 258 8.42 -6.06 -14.59
N LEU A 259 7.79 -5.67 -13.46
CA LEU A 259 7.98 -4.35 -12.89
C LEU A 259 9.41 -4.19 -12.35
N VAL A 260 9.94 -5.21 -11.66
CA VAL A 260 11.30 -5.18 -11.12
C VAL A 260 12.33 -4.97 -12.23
N ARG A 261 12.24 -5.73 -13.34
CA ARG A 261 13.15 -5.59 -14.50
C ARG A 261 13.05 -4.22 -15.16
N HIS A 262 11.84 -3.69 -15.30
CA HIS A 262 11.65 -2.34 -15.83
C HIS A 262 12.37 -1.28 -14.99
N VAL A 263 12.16 -1.30 -13.66
CA VAL A 263 12.81 -0.39 -12.72
C VAL A 263 14.32 -0.60 -12.69
N PHE A 264 14.78 -1.86 -12.62
CA PHE A 264 16.19 -2.24 -12.66
C PHE A 264 16.91 -1.63 -13.87
N ASN A 265 16.37 -1.85 -15.07
CA ASN A 265 16.99 -1.37 -16.32
C ASN A 265 17.07 0.17 -16.36
N GLN A 266 16.07 0.87 -15.86
CA GLN A 266 16.09 2.33 -15.80
C GLN A 266 17.09 2.85 -14.75
N LEU A 267 17.09 2.30 -13.53
CA LEU A 267 18.01 2.69 -12.48
C LEU A 267 19.47 2.47 -12.87
N VAL A 268 19.79 1.34 -13.49
CA VAL A 268 21.17 1.04 -13.93
C VAL A 268 21.60 1.92 -15.10
N LYS A 269 20.71 2.19 -16.06
CA LYS A 269 21.01 2.95 -17.25
C LYS A 269 21.03 4.47 -17.02
N TYR A 270 20.07 4.99 -16.27
CA TYR A 270 19.84 6.41 -16.14
C TYR A 270 20.08 6.95 -14.71
N GLY A 271 20.21 6.07 -13.73
CA GLY A 271 20.34 6.46 -12.31
C GLY A 271 19.02 6.74 -11.62
N GLN A 272 17.93 6.82 -12.35
CA GLN A 272 16.57 7.11 -11.86
C GLN A 272 15.50 6.46 -12.75
N VAL A 273 14.27 6.39 -12.23
CA VAL A 273 13.13 5.84 -12.98
C VAL A 273 12.30 6.97 -13.55
N TYR A 274 12.29 7.07 -14.87
CA TYR A 274 11.43 8.02 -15.56
C TYR A 274 10.02 7.46 -15.69
N ARG A 275 9.04 8.24 -15.27
CA ARG A 275 7.63 7.88 -15.35
C ARG A 275 6.88 8.78 -16.31
N ALA A 276 6.10 8.17 -17.17
CA ALA A 276 5.20 8.93 -18.02
C ALA A 276 4.03 9.51 -17.20
N TYR A 277 3.48 10.59 -17.71
CA TYR A 277 2.43 11.37 -17.08
C TYR A 277 1.34 11.73 -18.07
N LEU A 278 0.08 11.58 -17.64
CA LEU A 278 -1.10 11.88 -18.44
C LEU A 278 -1.63 13.30 -18.18
N GLY A 279 -1.65 13.73 -16.93
CA GLY A 279 -2.12 15.06 -16.53
C GLY A 279 -3.60 15.13 -16.21
N VAL A 280 -4.10 14.11 -15.53
CA VAL A 280 -5.46 14.06 -14.98
C VAL A 280 -5.44 13.82 -13.48
N GLN A 281 -6.44 14.35 -12.79
CA GLN A 281 -6.79 13.91 -11.44
C GLN A 281 -7.96 12.93 -11.57
N LEU A 282 -7.82 11.79 -10.94
CA LEU A 282 -8.79 10.69 -10.97
C LEU A 282 -9.67 10.71 -9.71
N ASP A 283 -10.85 10.14 -9.82
CA ASP A 283 -11.82 10.00 -8.73
C ASP A 283 -11.45 8.79 -7.85
N PRO A 284 -10.99 8.99 -6.60
CA PRO A 284 -10.63 7.89 -5.71
C PRO A 284 -11.86 7.10 -5.24
N GLU A 285 -13.05 7.72 -5.27
CA GLU A 285 -14.30 7.14 -4.77
C GLU A 285 -15.32 6.89 -5.90
N PHE A 286 -14.81 6.44 -7.06
CA PHE A 286 -15.68 6.15 -8.19
C PHE A 286 -16.72 5.08 -7.86
N SER A 287 -17.95 5.50 -7.54
CA SER A 287 -19.01 4.66 -7.00
C SER A 287 -19.97 4.12 -8.06
N VAL A 288 -20.78 3.11 -7.67
CA VAL A 288 -21.84 2.54 -8.50
C VAL A 288 -22.85 3.60 -8.93
N ALA A 289 -23.22 4.52 -8.03
CA ALA A 289 -24.14 5.61 -8.34
C ALA A 289 -23.57 6.55 -9.42
N THR A 290 -22.29 6.91 -9.32
CA THR A 290 -21.61 7.72 -10.32
C THR A 290 -21.45 6.97 -11.65
N ALA A 291 -21.12 5.69 -11.63
CA ALA A 291 -21.04 4.86 -12.83
C ALA A 291 -22.38 4.79 -13.58
N GLY A 292 -23.49 4.57 -12.85
CA GLY A 292 -24.84 4.58 -13.42
C GLY A 292 -25.21 5.91 -14.05
N ARG A 293 -24.92 7.05 -13.39
CA ARG A 293 -25.11 8.39 -13.94
C ARG A 293 -24.36 8.59 -15.26
N LEU A 294 -23.15 8.03 -15.37
CA LEU A 294 -22.31 8.08 -16.56
C LEU A 294 -22.66 7.00 -17.60
N LYS A 295 -23.74 6.22 -17.39
CA LYS A 295 -24.22 5.14 -18.26
C LYS A 295 -23.26 3.96 -18.38
N LEU A 296 -22.54 3.64 -17.31
CA LEU A 296 -21.78 2.39 -17.18
C LEU A 296 -22.66 1.31 -16.54
N ASP A 297 -22.51 0.09 -17.02
CA ASP A 297 -23.15 -1.13 -16.50
C ASP A 297 -22.62 -1.55 -15.12
N ARG A 298 -21.38 -1.20 -14.83
CA ARG A 298 -20.68 -1.48 -13.59
C ARG A 298 -19.54 -0.48 -13.35
N VAL A 299 -19.04 -0.42 -12.13
CA VAL A 299 -17.84 0.35 -11.82
C VAL A 299 -16.63 -0.31 -12.51
N ARG A 300 -16.05 0.39 -13.46
CA ARG A 300 -14.81 0.01 -14.17
C ARG A 300 -14.18 1.25 -14.81
N GLY A 301 -12.89 1.18 -15.05
CA GLY A 301 -12.15 2.31 -15.61
C GLY A 301 -11.77 3.34 -14.55
N ALA A 302 -11.23 4.46 -15.00
CA ALA A 302 -10.79 5.55 -14.16
C ALA A 302 -11.50 6.84 -14.56
N ARG A 303 -12.31 7.41 -13.65
CA ARG A 303 -13.04 8.66 -13.89
C ARG A 303 -12.13 9.86 -13.72
N VAL A 304 -12.18 10.79 -14.67
CA VAL A 304 -11.44 12.04 -14.63
C VAL A 304 -12.26 13.10 -13.89
N VAL A 305 -11.72 13.63 -12.79
CA VAL A 305 -12.34 14.74 -12.03
C VAL A 305 -11.66 16.08 -12.28
N LYS A 306 -10.47 16.08 -12.90
CA LYS A 306 -9.81 17.30 -13.33
C LYS A 306 -8.80 16.98 -14.43
N VAL A 307 -8.71 17.86 -15.43
CA VAL A 307 -7.65 17.87 -16.43
C VAL A 307 -6.72 19.03 -16.14
N ILE A 308 -5.43 18.75 -16.01
CA ILE A 308 -4.43 19.76 -15.69
C ILE A 308 -4.04 20.48 -16.99
N SER A 309 -3.99 21.81 -16.97
CA SER A 309 -3.64 22.62 -18.13
C SER A 309 -2.22 22.36 -18.61
N ASN A 310 -1.99 22.46 -19.92
CA ASN A 310 -0.69 22.25 -20.57
C ASN A 310 -0.10 20.82 -20.45
N THR A 311 -0.93 19.82 -20.12
CA THR A 311 -0.55 18.42 -20.03
C THR A 311 -0.95 17.62 -21.28
N PRO A 312 -0.45 16.38 -21.43
CA PRO A 312 -0.90 15.45 -22.47
C PRO A 312 -2.42 15.32 -22.54
N ALA A 313 -3.09 15.17 -21.40
CA ALA A 313 -4.54 15.04 -21.33
C ALA A 313 -5.26 16.28 -21.89
N SER A 314 -4.80 17.50 -21.53
CA SER A 314 -5.43 18.72 -22.02
C SER A 314 -5.21 18.91 -23.53
N ARG A 315 -4.01 18.60 -24.04
CA ARG A 315 -3.70 18.63 -25.48
C ARG A 315 -4.50 17.62 -26.30
N SER A 316 -4.82 16.48 -25.69
CA SER A 316 -5.62 15.42 -26.31
C SER A 316 -7.12 15.57 -26.05
N ASN A 317 -7.56 16.73 -25.53
CA ASN A 317 -8.96 17.07 -25.29
C ASN A 317 -9.70 16.07 -24.38
N LEU A 318 -9.02 15.52 -23.36
CA LEU A 318 -9.69 14.84 -22.25
C LEU A 318 -10.50 15.87 -21.46
N LYS A 319 -11.61 15.44 -20.88
CA LYS A 319 -12.55 16.31 -20.18
C LYS A 319 -12.93 15.79 -18.82
N TYR A 320 -13.48 16.66 -18.00
CA TYR A 320 -14.16 16.29 -16.77
C TYR A 320 -15.27 15.27 -17.06
N ASP A 321 -15.48 14.32 -16.18
CA ASP A 321 -16.45 13.20 -16.31
C ASP A 321 -16.13 12.17 -17.42
N ASP A 322 -15.00 12.26 -18.11
CA ASP A 322 -14.53 11.15 -18.94
C ASP A 322 -14.20 9.95 -18.05
N VAL A 323 -14.59 8.74 -18.47
CA VAL A 323 -14.13 7.51 -17.81
C VAL A 323 -13.19 6.78 -18.76
N ILE A 324 -11.93 6.68 -18.39
CA ILE A 324 -10.90 5.97 -19.17
C ILE A 324 -11.14 4.47 -19.02
N LEU A 325 -11.55 3.82 -20.10
CA LEU A 325 -11.90 2.39 -20.13
C LEU A 325 -10.78 1.51 -20.63
N SER A 326 -9.91 2.03 -21.52
CA SER A 326 -8.75 1.29 -22.04
C SER A 326 -7.61 2.26 -22.28
N PHE A 327 -6.38 1.79 -22.06
CA PHE A 327 -5.13 2.52 -22.25
C PHE A 327 -4.13 1.60 -22.95
N GLY A 328 -3.67 1.98 -24.15
CA GLY A 328 -2.74 1.18 -24.93
C GLY A 328 -3.27 -0.22 -25.32
N GLY A 329 -4.58 -0.36 -25.50
CA GLY A 329 -5.25 -1.63 -25.79
C GLY A 329 -5.51 -2.49 -24.54
N ILE A 330 -5.11 -2.06 -23.33
CA ILE A 330 -5.32 -2.78 -22.08
C ILE A 330 -6.55 -2.17 -21.37
N ASP A 331 -7.49 -3.00 -20.94
CA ASP A 331 -8.66 -2.57 -20.19
C ASP A 331 -8.26 -1.99 -18.83
N VAL A 332 -8.76 -0.80 -18.52
CA VAL A 332 -8.53 -0.12 -17.23
C VAL A 332 -9.55 -0.64 -16.21
N LEU A 333 -9.06 -1.25 -15.13
CA LEU A 333 -9.90 -1.81 -14.08
C LEU A 333 -10.34 -0.74 -13.07
N ASP A 334 -9.38 0.08 -12.64
CA ASP A 334 -9.52 1.14 -11.64
C ASP A 334 -8.47 2.25 -11.85
N GLN A 335 -8.51 3.30 -11.03
CA GLN A 335 -7.57 4.41 -11.10
C GLN A 335 -6.11 3.98 -10.91
N ASN A 336 -5.84 3.08 -9.97
CA ASN A 336 -4.47 2.63 -9.69
C ASN A 336 -3.91 1.76 -10.80
N HIS A 337 -4.79 0.99 -11.47
CA HIS A 337 -4.40 0.30 -12.70
C HIS A 337 -3.98 1.27 -13.80
N LEU A 338 -4.76 2.34 -14.02
CA LEU A 338 -4.39 3.37 -14.98
C LEU A 338 -3.07 4.06 -14.62
N ILE A 339 -2.86 4.42 -13.35
CA ILE A 339 -1.61 5.03 -12.87
C ILE A 339 -0.43 4.13 -13.21
N ASN A 340 -0.54 2.83 -12.94
CA ASN A 340 0.52 1.87 -13.25
C ASN A 340 0.77 1.74 -14.76
N LEU A 341 -0.29 1.62 -15.56
CA LEU A 341 -0.18 1.54 -17.02
C LEU A 341 0.52 2.77 -17.60
N VAL A 342 0.14 3.96 -17.17
CA VAL A 342 0.77 5.23 -17.59
C VAL A 342 2.23 5.25 -17.16
N SER A 343 2.52 4.99 -15.88
CA SER A 343 3.87 5.06 -15.31
C SER A 343 4.88 4.13 -15.97
N LEU A 344 4.43 2.97 -16.46
CA LEU A 344 5.27 1.96 -17.09
C LEU A 344 5.40 2.13 -18.62
N THR A 345 4.63 3.05 -19.20
CA THR A 345 4.70 3.32 -20.63
C THR A 345 5.90 4.24 -20.91
N PRO A 346 6.70 3.97 -21.97
CA PRO A 346 7.79 4.86 -22.34
C PRO A 346 7.30 6.30 -22.60
N ILE A 347 8.12 7.27 -22.20
CA ILE A 347 7.88 8.69 -22.44
C ILE A 347 7.85 8.96 -23.95
N ASP A 348 7.12 9.99 -24.37
CA ASP A 348 6.92 10.41 -25.76
C ASP A 348 6.19 9.38 -26.65
N ASN A 349 5.73 8.28 -26.08
CA ASN A 349 4.89 7.34 -26.81
C ASN A 349 3.48 7.92 -27.03
N ARG A 350 2.97 7.70 -28.25
CA ARG A 350 1.56 7.96 -28.57
C ARG A 350 0.74 6.73 -28.24
N VAL A 351 -0.20 6.88 -27.34
CA VAL A 351 -1.01 5.80 -26.81
C VAL A 351 -2.49 6.03 -27.14
N SER A 352 -3.16 5.00 -27.64
CA SER A 352 -4.61 5.00 -27.84
C SER A 352 -5.31 4.89 -26.48
N VAL A 353 -6.22 5.81 -26.20
CA VAL A 353 -7.02 5.85 -24.96
C VAL A 353 -8.48 5.80 -25.35
N VAL A 354 -9.19 4.75 -24.95
CA VAL A 354 -10.63 4.64 -25.12
C VAL A 354 -11.31 5.13 -23.85
N LEU A 355 -12.16 6.12 -24.00
CA LEU A 355 -12.90 6.70 -22.90
C LEU A 355 -14.42 6.68 -23.16
N LEU A 356 -15.21 6.71 -22.10
CA LEU A 356 -16.63 6.94 -22.14
C LEU A 356 -16.90 8.41 -21.85
N ARG A 357 -17.52 9.10 -22.78
CA ARG A 357 -17.94 10.50 -22.68
C ARG A 357 -19.43 10.63 -22.98
N SER A 358 -20.21 11.12 -22.04
CA SER A 358 -21.67 11.27 -22.21
C SER A 358 -22.37 10.00 -22.75
N GLY A 359 -21.93 8.82 -22.28
CA GLY A 359 -22.48 7.52 -22.65
C GLY A 359 -22.01 6.98 -24.02
N ARG A 360 -21.05 7.62 -24.69
CA ARG A 360 -20.47 7.17 -25.96
C ARG A 360 -18.99 6.87 -25.81
N LYS A 361 -18.52 5.79 -26.43
CA LYS A 361 -17.09 5.49 -26.50
C LYS A 361 -16.40 6.45 -27.48
N VAL A 362 -15.30 7.06 -27.03
CA VAL A 362 -14.46 7.97 -27.82
C VAL A 362 -13.04 7.44 -27.74
N ASN A 363 -12.33 7.38 -28.87
CA ASN A 363 -10.93 7.04 -28.93
C ASN A 363 -10.12 8.31 -29.14
N VAL A 364 -9.11 8.54 -28.30
CA VAL A 364 -8.16 9.66 -28.39
C VAL A 364 -6.73 9.15 -28.39
N MET A 365 -5.86 9.79 -29.17
CA MET A 365 -4.42 9.53 -29.13
C MET A 365 -3.78 10.52 -28.18
N VAL A 366 -3.02 10.01 -27.22
CA VAL A 366 -2.32 10.81 -26.20
C VAL A 366 -0.82 10.58 -26.32
N GLU A 367 -0.06 11.65 -26.47
CA GLU A 367 1.39 11.63 -26.39
C GLU A 367 1.81 11.93 -24.95
N LEU A 368 2.40 10.93 -24.30
CA LEU A 368 2.76 11.03 -22.88
C LEU A 368 3.97 11.93 -22.68
N ALA A 369 4.06 12.58 -21.51
CA ALA A 369 5.16 13.43 -21.12
C ALA A 369 5.89 12.86 -19.88
N ASN A 370 7.13 13.33 -19.64
CA ASN A 370 7.87 13.00 -18.43
C ASN A 370 7.25 13.72 -17.22
N ARG A 371 6.94 12.98 -16.17
CA ARG A 371 6.39 13.50 -14.93
C ARG A 371 7.31 14.51 -14.24
N GLU A 372 8.62 14.26 -14.22
CA GLU A 372 9.59 15.16 -13.57
C GLU A 372 9.64 16.54 -14.21
N ILE A 373 9.55 16.62 -15.54
CA ILE A 373 9.52 17.90 -16.24
C ILE A 373 8.29 18.72 -15.82
N LEU A 374 7.17 18.06 -15.59
CA LEU A 374 5.94 18.73 -15.14
C LEU A 374 6.04 19.18 -13.70
N ASP A 375 6.60 18.35 -12.81
CA ASP A 375 6.85 18.71 -11.40
C ASP A 375 7.82 19.91 -11.31
N GLU A 376 8.86 19.96 -12.14
CA GLU A 376 9.76 21.11 -12.25
C GLU A 376 9.08 22.38 -12.82
N LEU A 377 8.23 22.21 -13.83
CA LEU A 377 7.47 23.34 -14.40
C LEU A 377 6.46 23.89 -13.39
N GLU A 378 5.76 23.04 -12.67
CA GLU A 378 4.86 23.46 -11.58
C GLU A 378 5.63 24.18 -10.47
N LYS A 379 6.80 23.66 -10.08
CA LYS A 379 7.67 24.30 -9.09
C LYS A 379 8.15 25.67 -9.56
N LYS A 380 8.62 25.79 -10.80
CA LYS A 380 9.02 27.06 -11.40
C LYS A 380 7.85 28.05 -11.52
N GLN A 381 6.64 27.57 -11.84
CA GLN A 381 5.44 28.42 -11.87
C GLN A 381 5.07 28.92 -10.47
N LYS A 382 5.15 28.09 -9.46
CA LYS A 382 4.93 28.49 -8.06
C LYS A 382 6.01 29.49 -7.60
N GLU A 383 7.27 29.26 -7.94
CA GLU A 383 8.38 30.18 -7.64
C GLU A 383 8.27 31.51 -8.39
N SER A 384 7.87 31.50 -9.66
CA SER A 384 7.65 32.72 -10.44
C SER A 384 6.42 33.52 -9.97
N GLN A 385 5.37 32.86 -9.50
CA GLN A 385 4.24 33.51 -8.85
C GLN A 385 4.62 34.09 -7.48
N GLN A 386 5.50 33.45 -6.74
CA GLN A 386 6.06 34.02 -5.51
C GLN A 386 7.02 35.17 -5.75
N SER A 387 7.86 35.10 -6.80
CA SER A 387 8.79 36.18 -7.16
C SER A 387 8.06 37.38 -7.76
N SER A 388 7.04 37.21 -8.58
CA SER A 388 6.20 38.30 -9.09
C SER A 388 5.36 38.97 -7.99
N ARG A 389 5.09 38.29 -6.87
CA ARG A 389 4.57 38.92 -5.65
C ARG A 389 5.60 39.73 -4.90
N ARG A 390 6.92 39.47 -5.06
CA ARG A 390 8.00 40.26 -4.41
C ARG A 390 8.34 41.54 -5.14
N PHE A 391 7.98 41.72 -6.42
CA PHE A 391 8.27 42.91 -7.23
C PHE A 391 7.10 43.89 -7.42
N ARG A 392 5.93 43.59 -6.83
CA ARG A 392 4.94 44.66 -6.59
C ARG A 392 5.38 45.40 -5.33
N THR A 393 5.77 46.68 -5.52
CA THR A 393 5.85 47.66 -4.41
C THR A 393 4.71 47.43 -3.42
N PRO A 394 4.96 47.50 -2.13
CA PRO A 394 3.94 47.24 -1.14
C PRO A 394 2.85 48.31 -1.22
N ALA A 395 1.80 48.08 -1.98
CA ALA A 395 0.50 48.45 -1.50
C ALA A 395 0.38 47.65 -0.22
N GLU A 396 0.09 48.29 0.87
CA GLU A 396 0.05 47.76 2.22
C GLU A 396 -0.42 46.32 2.24
N PRO A 397 0.24 45.40 2.98
CA PRO A 397 -0.25 44.05 3.08
C PRO A 397 -1.68 44.20 3.58
N MET A 398 -2.65 43.79 2.70
CA MET A 398 -3.95 43.45 3.23
C MET A 398 -3.63 42.39 4.29
N SER A 399 -3.61 42.87 5.50
CA SER A 399 -3.53 42.04 6.66
C SER A 399 -4.66 41.00 6.50
N PHE A 400 -4.33 39.77 6.05
CA PHE A 400 -4.91 38.69 6.77
C PHE A 400 -4.63 39.06 8.22
N GLN A 401 -5.55 39.69 8.87
CA GLN A 401 -5.52 39.71 10.29
C GLN A 401 -5.38 38.24 10.65
N ARG A 402 -4.15 37.89 10.95
CA ARG A 402 -3.84 36.83 11.86
C ARG A 402 -4.69 37.16 13.04
N VAL A 403 -5.97 36.76 12.95
CA VAL A 403 -6.82 36.73 14.13
C VAL A 403 -5.98 35.90 15.05
N LYS A 404 -5.42 36.63 16.07
CA LYS A 404 -4.73 36.01 17.19
C LYS A 404 -5.49 34.74 17.46
N HIS A 405 -4.78 33.61 17.53
CA HIS A 405 -5.28 32.38 18.06
C HIS A 405 -5.96 32.70 19.41
N SER A 406 -7.21 33.09 19.36
CA SER A 406 -8.11 32.79 20.43
C SER A 406 -8.34 31.29 20.27
N GLN A 407 -8.05 30.56 21.32
CA GLN A 407 -8.32 29.13 21.49
C GLN A 407 -9.83 28.88 21.46
N ASP A 408 -10.46 29.10 20.32
CA ASP A 408 -11.89 28.88 20.06
C ASP A 408 -12.07 27.75 19.06
N GLN A 409 -11.41 26.61 19.34
CA GLN A 409 -11.61 25.33 18.64
C GLN A 409 -12.97 24.68 18.97
N ASP A 410 -13.85 25.32 19.75
CA ASP A 410 -14.98 24.65 20.38
C ASP A 410 -16.39 25.10 19.96
N ALA A 411 -16.57 25.95 18.98
CA ALA A 411 -17.93 26.36 18.63
C ALA A 411 -18.77 25.22 18.04
N LEU A 412 -18.19 24.39 17.15
CA LEU A 412 -18.73 23.09 16.73
C LEU A 412 -17.57 22.09 16.81
N SER A 413 -17.49 21.34 17.89
CA SER A 413 -16.37 20.46 18.30
C SER A 413 -15.53 19.91 17.15
N GLY A 414 -14.32 20.49 16.93
CA GLY A 414 -13.35 20.02 15.96
C GLY A 414 -13.54 20.53 14.52
N LEU A 415 -14.33 21.59 14.28
CA LEU A 415 -14.39 22.28 12.99
C LEU A 415 -13.60 23.60 13.03
N GLN A 416 -12.80 23.84 12.00
CA GLN A 416 -12.17 25.14 11.75
C GLN A 416 -13.01 25.90 10.72
N LEU A 417 -13.64 27.00 11.17
CA LEU A 417 -14.64 27.73 10.38
C LEU A 417 -14.16 29.16 10.07
N TYR A 418 -14.50 29.65 8.87
CA TYR A 418 -14.24 31.01 8.40
C TYR A 418 -15.51 31.63 7.81
N ALA A 419 -15.72 32.89 8.05
CA ALA A 419 -16.84 33.59 7.40
C ALA A 419 -16.61 33.68 5.88
N MET A 420 -17.61 33.31 5.11
CA MET A 420 -17.59 33.43 3.64
C MET A 420 -17.67 34.92 3.29
N ASN A 421 -16.83 35.34 2.35
CA ASN A 421 -16.93 36.66 1.73
C ASN A 421 -16.96 36.51 0.20
N THR A 422 -17.28 37.57 -0.51
CA THR A 422 -17.42 37.59 -1.98
C THR A 422 -16.14 37.18 -2.71
N GLU A 423 -14.99 37.55 -2.18
CA GLU A 423 -13.67 37.23 -2.76
C GLU A 423 -13.33 35.74 -2.58
N LEU A 424 -13.63 35.18 -1.42
CA LEU A 424 -13.43 33.78 -1.10
C LEU A 424 -14.41 32.89 -1.88
N ALA A 425 -15.66 33.34 -2.05
CA ALA A 425 -16.66 32.66 -2.87
C ALA A 425 -16.20 32.56 -4.33
N ASP A 426 -15.70 33.65 -4.92
CA ASP A 426 -15.19 33.69 -6.30
C ASP A 426 -13.96 32.79 -6.47
N GLN A 427 -13.00 32.83 -5.53
CA GLN A 427 -11.81 31.98 -5.56
C GLN A 427 -12.10 30.47 -5.45
N LEU A 428 -13.14 30.10 -4.72
CA LEU A 428 -13.53 28.72 -4.48
C LEU A 428 -14.58 28.22 -5.50
N GLY A 429 -15.06 29.09 -6.40
CA GLY A 429 -16.04 28.76 -7.44
C GLY A 429 -17.48 28.67 -6.93
N PHE A 430 -17.80 29.35 -5.82
CA PHE A 430 -19.17 29.54 -5.33
C PHE A 430 -19.85 30.73 -6.01
N GLU A 431 -21.16 30.79 -5.91
CA GLU A 431 -21.89 32.00 -6.31
C GLU A 431 -21.49 33.19 -5.43
N LYS A 432 -21.34 34.38 -6.02
CA LYS A 432 -20.97 35.60 -5.27
C LYS A 432 -21.94 35.98 -4.15
N SER A 433 -23.16 35.47 -4.23
CA SER A 433 -24.21 35.60 -3.21
C SER A 433 -24.11 34.58 -2.07
N GLN A 434 -23.20 33.58 -2.18
CA GLN A 434 -23.05 32.54 -1.17
C GLN A 434 -22.56 33.15 0.14
N SER A 435 -23.33 32.92 1.20
CA SER A 435 -23.00 33.37 2.56
C SER A 435 -23.03 32.19 3.52
N GLY A 436 -22.31 32.29 4.63
CA GLY A 436 -22.23 31.23 5.62
C GLY A 436 -20.84 31.08 6.21
N LEU A 437 -20.59 29.97 6.89
CA LEU A 437 -19.31 29.62 7.48
C LEU A 437 -18.65 28.50 6.67
N LEU A 438 -17.53 28.82 6.05
CA LEU A 438 -16.71 27.88 5.26
C LEU A 438 -15.94 26.95 6.19
N VAL A 439 -16.00 25.64 5.95
CA VAL A 439 -15.27 24.62 6.67
C VAL A 439 -13.87 24.47 6.06
N MET A 440 -12.84 24.82 6.84
CA MET A 440 -11.43 24.76 6.41
C MET A 440 -10.68 23.57 6.99
N ASN A 441 -11.19 22.93 8.03
CA ASN A 441 -10.67 21.69 8.58
C ASN A 441 -11.75 20.97 9.40
N VAL A 442 -11.69 19.62 9.40
CA VAL A 442 -12.54 18.75 10.23
C VAL A 442 -11.62 17.82 11.00
N ASP A 443 -11.62 17.92 12.33
CA ASP A 443 -10.84 17.04 13.18
C ASP A 443 -11.35 15.59 13.06
N GLN A 444 -10.45 14.62 13.05
CA GLN A 444 -10.80 13.19 13.00
C GLN A 444 -11.65 12.73 14.20
N GLN A 445 -11.56 13.44 15.33
CA GLN A 445 -12.38 13.17 16.53
C GLN A 445 -13.72 13.91 16.54
N SER A 446 -13.99 14.76 15.55
CA SER A 446 -15.26 15.46 15.44
C SER A 446 -16.40 14.50 15.13
N SER A 447 -17.58 14.71 15.76
CA SER A 447 -18.80 13.99 15.42
C SER A 447 -19.33 14.29 14.01
N LEU A 448 -18.77 15.31 13.36
CA LEU A 448 -19.08 15.71 11.98
C LEU A 448 -18.06 15.19 10.96
N HIS A 449 -17.03 14.44 11.40
CA HIS A 449 -16.06 13.83 10.49
C HIS A 449 -16.73 12.79 9.56
N GLY A 450 -16.46 12.91 8.28
CA GLY A 450 -17.08 12.06 7.24
C GLY A 450 -18.50 12.46 6.82
N VAL A 451 -19.10 13.45 7.51
CA VAL A 451 -20.44 13.98 7.19
C VAL A 451 -20.35 15.39 6.63
N VAL A 452 -19.44 16.20 7.13
CA VAL A 452 -19.11 17.53 6.62
C VAL A 452 -17.70 17.49 6.05
N GLY A 453 -17.53 17.98 4.83
CA GLY A 453 -16.27 17.96 4.10
C GLY A 453 -15.51 19.29 4.14
N LEU A 454 -14.25 19.24 3.67
CA LEU A 454 -13.43 20.42 3.44
C LEU A 454 -14.07 21.29 2.34
N TYR A 455 -14.21 22.59 2.59
CA TYR A 455 -14.87 23.59 1.76
C TYR A 455 -16.40 23.48 1.67
N ASP A 456 -17.04 22.70 2.52
CA ASP A 456 -18.48 22.84 2.72
C ASP A 456 -18.80 24.17 3.41
N VAL A 457 -20.00 24.71 3.17
CA VAL A 457 -20.45 25.97 3.77
C VAL A 457 -21.63 25.69 4.70
N ILE A 458 -21.49 26.03 5.97
CA ILE A 458 -22.59 25.99 6.94
C ILE A 458 -23.41 27.24 6.77
N GLU A 459 -24.66 27.09 6.36
CA GLU A 459 -25.60 28.19 6.10
C GLU A 459 -26.51 28.47 7.29
N GLU A 460 -27.00 27.41 7.94
CA GLU A 460 -27.98 27.53 9.04
C GLU A 460 -27.63 26.54 10.16
N VAL A 461 -27.86 26.92 11.40
CA VAL A 461 -27.78 26.07 12.56
C VAL A 461 -29.07 26.21 13.37
N ALA A 462 -29.70 25.08 13.69
CA ALA A 462 -31.02 25.03 14.36
C ALA A 462 -32.12 25.86 13.68
N GLY A 463 -32.06 25.98 12.34
CA GLY A 463 -33.00 26.77 11.53
C GLY A 463 -32.71 28.28 11.51
N THR A 464 -31.61 28.73 12.09
CA THR A 464 -31.18 30.14 12.11
C THR A 464 -29.98 30.31 11.17
N PRO A 465 -30.03 31.24 10.19
CA PRO A 465 -28.89 31.55 9.31
C PRO A 465 -27.68 32.03 10.13
N VAL A 466 -26.47 31.60 9.72
CA VAL A 466 -25.20 31.98 10.38
C VAL A 466 -24.20 32.45 9.31
N HIS A 467 -23.79 33.73 9.40
CA HIS A 467 -22.87 34.35 8.44
C HIS A 467 -21.47 34.60 9.04
N ASN A 468 -21.34 34.54 10.34
CA ASN A 468 -20.08 34.74 11.07
C ASN A 468 -20.05 33.95 12.37
N LEU A 469 -18.88 33.85 12.96
CA LEU A 469 -18.64 33.07 14.20
C LEU A 469 -19.40 33.61 15.41
N SER A 470 -19.70 34.92 15.44
CA SER A 470 -20.43 35.53 16.54
C SER A 470 -21.90 35.11 16.53
N GLU A 471 -22.52 35.08 15.35
CA GLU A 471 -23.88 34.57 15.13
C GLU A 471 -23.97 33.08 15.47
N LEU A 472 -22.99 32.30 15.03
CA LEU A 472 -22.92 30.88 15.40
C LEU A 472 -22.90 30.68 16.92
N ARG A 473 -22.07 31.41 17.64
CA ARG A 473 -21.99 31.33 19.11
C ARG A 473 -23.30 31.71 19.76
N GLN A 474 -23.97 32.76 19.28
CA GLN A 474 -25.26 33.17 19.77
C GLN A 474 -26.29 32.04 19.61
N VAL A 475 -26.42 31.47 18.43
CA VAL A 475 -27.35 30.35 18.14
C VAL A 475 -27.04 29.14 19.02
N LEU A 476 -25.76 28.80 19.21
CA LEU A 476 -25.36 27.70 20.10
C LEU A 476 -25.67 28.00 21.58
N SER A 477 -25.57 29.25 22.02
CA SER A 477 -25.92 29.66 23.39
C SER A 477 -27.43 29.62 23.63
N GLU A 478 -28.24 30.03 22.69
CA GLU A 478 -29.71 29.99 22.74
C GLU A 478 -30.26 28.55 22.71
N ASN A 479 -29.47 27.59 22.19
CA ASN A 479 -29.84 26.18 22.10
C ASN A 479 -29.03 25.28 23.05
N GLN A 480 -28.55 25.78 24.19
CA GLN A 480 -27.71 25.03 25.14
C GLN A 480 -28.36 23.76 25.70
N THR A 481 -29.68 23.74 25.84
CA THR A 481 -30.43 22.60 26.37
C THR A 481 -30.70 21.49 25.36
N ARG A 482 -30.40 21.71 24.10
CA ARG A 482 -30.61 20.73 23.01
C ARG A 482 -29.34 19.94 22.76
N ASN A 483 -29.43 18.61 22.91
CA ASN A 483 -28.30 17.71 22.63
C ASN A 483 -28.03 17.51 21.14
N ASN A 484 -29.05 17.68 20.30
CA ASN A 484 -28.97 17.51 18.84
C ASN A 484 -29.40 18.81 18.15
N LEU A 485 -28.55 19.32 17.26
CA LEU A 485 -28.88 20.48 16.43
C LEU A 485 -28.82 20.07 14.97
N VAL A 486 -29.75 20.58 14.17
CA VAL A 486 -29.74 20.41 12.71
C VAL A 486 -28.90 21.53 12.11
N ILE A 487 -27.93 21.14 11.27
CA ILE A 487 -27.05 22.05 10.54
C ILE A 487 -27.37 21.90 9.05
N LYS A 488 -27.62 23.01 8.38
CA LYS A 488 -27.75 23.02 6.92
C LYS A 488 -26.41 23.36 6.30
N VAL A 489 -25.90 22.43 5.53
CA VAL A 489 -24.60 22.53 4.86
C VAL A 489 -24.80 22.54 3.36
N SER A 490 -24.13 23.43 2.66
CA SER A 490 -24.11 23.45 1.22
C SER A 490 -22.72 23.04 0.69
N ASN A 491 -22.67 22.14 -0.27
CA ASN A 491 -21.47 21.72 -0.98
C ASN A 491 -21.56 22.17 -2.44
N GLY A 492 -21.38 23.44 -2.70
CA GLY A 492 -21.58 24.04 -4.01
C GLY A 492 -20.29 24.38 -4.74
N LYS A 493 -19.56 23.39 -5.28
CA LYS A 493 -18.60 23.63 -6.37
C LYS A 493 -19.30 23.51 -7.72
N GLN A 494 -19.52 24.66 -8.39
CA GLN A 494 -20.05 24.82 -9.76
C GLN A 494 -21.52 24.44 -10.00
N GLY A 495 -22.40 25.40 -9.84
CA GLY A 495 -23.63 25.53 -10.67
C GLY A 495 -24.94 24.98 -10.13
N LYS A 496 -25.03 24.44 -8.93
CA LYS A 496 -26.23 24.37 -8.06
C LYS A 496 -25.79 23.89 -6.68
N PRO A 497 -26.04 24.67 -5.61
CA PRO A 497 -25.70 24.23 -4.26
C PRO A 497 -26.51 22.99 -3.91
N HIS A 498 -25.84 21.90 -3.59
CA HIS A 498 -26.47 20.74 -2.96
C HIS A 498 -26.55 21.04 -1.46
N HIS A 499 -27.78 21.22 -0.97
CA HIS A 499 -28.02 21.42 0.46
C HIS A 499 -28.21 20.06 1.15
N GLN A 500 -27.51 19.85 2.25
CA GLN A 500 -27.63 18.68 3.09
C GLN A 500 -27.99 19.12 4.53
N LEU A 501 -28.90 18.39 5.17
CA LEU A 501 -29.20 18.59 6.58
C LEU A 501 -28.43 17.54 7.38
N VAL A 502 -27.61 18.01 8.32
CA VAL A 502 -26.76 17.20 9.16
C VAL A 502 -27.19 17.36 10.62
N ILE A 503 -27.26 16.27 11.36
CA ILE A 503 -27.53 16.31 12.80
C ILE A 503 -26.20 16.33 13.55
N TRP A 504 -25.92 17.41 14.26
CA TRP A 504 -24.77 17.51 15.14
C TRP A 504 -25.16 17.15 16.56
N GLN A 505 -24.42 16.21 17.15
CA GLN A 505 -24.56 15.83 18.56
C GLN A 505 -23.53 16.56 19.40
N ARG A 506 -24.01 17.35 20.37
CA ARG A 506 -23.14 18.01 21.34
C ARG A 506 -22.55 16.95 22.26
N LYS A 507 -21.22 16.82 22.29
CA LYS A 507 -20.54 16.02 23.32
C LYS A 507 -20.70 16.76 24.67
N GLN A 508 -21.20 16.04 25.68
CA GLN A 508 -21.24 16.50 27.08
C GLN A 508 -19.85 16.55 27.68
#